data_3d3d4f9fc2a2fae8c22e769ca477a442
#
_entry.id   3d3d4f9fc2a2fae8c22e769ca477a442
#
_cell.length_a   1.000
_cell.length_b   1.000
_cell.length_c   1.000
_cell.angle_alpha   90.00
_cell.angle_beta   90.00
_cell.angle_gamma   90.00
#
_symmetry.space_group_name_H-M   'P 1'
#
loop_
_entity.id
_entity.type
_entity.pdbx_description
1 polymer ?
#
loop_
_entity_poly.entity_id
_entity_poly.type
_entity_poly.pdbx_seq_one_letter_code
_entity_poly.pdbx_strand_id
1 'polypeptide(L)'
;MMDFENARAKMVDGQLRTTDVTSHSVLKAFIAVPREAFVPEGVKQVAYVDEDLQICPAKDGRPARYLLKASPIAKMLQLVAITKDDLVLEVGGATGYVSAVLSHLAGSVVSLESDEELSAKASETLASLGYDNIVTVVGELDKGHAAQAPYDVIFVNGAVEEVPSALLDQLADGGRLIAVVGYGNAAKVTVYRRDGKGISAATSFNASLKPLPGFAKAKEFVF
;
A
#
# COMPACT_ATOMS: atom_id res chain seq x y z
N MET A 1 9.96 28.85 3.46
CA MET A 1 9.75 27.49 3.97
C MET A 1 8.45 26.97 3.38
N MET A 2 8.41 25.74 2.85
CA MET A 2 7.17 25.20 2.26
C MET A 2 6.14 24.96 3.38
N ASP A 3 4.91 25.36 3.14
CA ASP A 3 3.78 25.05 4.02
C ASP A 3 3.23 23.66 3.63
N PHE A 4 3.71 22.62 4.32
CA PHE A 4 3.33 21.24 4.05
C PHE A 4 1.88 20.93 4.40
N GLU A 5 1.30 21.60 5.39
CA GLU A 5 -0.10 21.42 5.75
C GLU A 5 -1.02 21.91 4.62
N ASN A 6 -0.75 23.09 4.09
CA ASN A 6 -1.47 23.61 2.92
C ASN A 6 -1.24 22.75 1.66
N ALA A 7 -0.01 22.26 1.44
CA ALA A 7 0.29 21.38 0.31
C ALA A 7 -0.49 20.05 0.41
N ARG A 8 -0.62 19.48 1.62
CA ARG A 8 -1.40 18.29 1.92
C ARG A 8 -2.89 18.50 1.67
N ALA A 9 -3.44 19.61 2.14
CA ALA A 9 -4.82 19.98 1.88
C ALA A 9 -5.09 20.10 0.36
N LYS A 10 -4.20 20.78 -0.38
CA LYS A 10 -4.30 20.90 -1.84
C LYS A 10 -4.20 19.55 -2.56
N MET A 11 -3.35 18.63 -2.10
CA MET A 11 -3.29 17.26 -2.64
C MET A 11 -4.65 16.56 -2.48
N VAL A 12 -5.26 16.63 -1.31
CA VAL A 12 -6.55 15.99 -1.07
C VAL A 12 -7.64 16.62 -1.94
N ASP A 13 -7.72 17.94 -2.00
CA ASP A 13 -8.77 18.62 -2.76
C ASP A 13 -8.55 18.55 -4.28
N GLY A 14 -7.30 18.69 -4.75
CA GLY A 14 -6.98 18.78 -6.17
C GLY A 14 -6.64 17.45 -6.85
N GLN A 15 -6.26 16.40 -6.08
CA GLN A 15 -5.87 15.11 -6.66
C GLN A 15 -6.81 13.99 -6.25
N LEU A 16 -7.24 13.92 -4.97
CA LEU A 16 -8.07 12.82 -4.50
C LEU A 16 -9.55 13.04 -4.82
N ARG A 17 -10.13 14.18 -4.42
CA ARG A 17 -11.55 14.49 -4.67
C ARG A 17 -11.87 14.55 -6.16
N THR A 18 -10.95 15.06 -6.97
CA THR A 18 -11.13 15.17 -8.43
C THR A 18 -11.02 13.83 -9.16
N THR A 19 -10.59 12.77 -8.48
CA THR A 19 -10.47 11.41 -9.03
C THR A 19 -11.47 10.43 -8.36
N ASP A 20 -12.64 10.92 -7.98
CA ASP A 20 -13.76 10.15 -7.43
C ASP A 20 -13.51 9.54 -6.03
N VAL A 21 -12.57 10.07 -5.25
CA VAL A 21 -12.44 9.70 -3.84
C VAL A 21 -13.44 10.53 -3.02
N THR A 22 -14.51 9.88 -2.57
CA THR A 22 -15.62 10.49 -1.83
C THR A 22 -15.69 10.03 -0.37
N SER A 23 -15.01 8.95 -0.01
CA SER A 23 -14.97 8.43 1.37
C SER A 23 -14.36 9.44 2.33
N HIS A 24 -15.16 9.94 3.27
CA HIS A 24 -14.71 10.91 4.27
C HIS A 24 -13.60 10.37 5.18
N SER A 25 -13.66 9.07 5.54
CA SER A 25 -12.63 8.42 6.36
C SER A 25 -11.29 8.37 5.62
N VAL A 26 -11.30 7.99 4.34
CA VAL A 26 -10.09 7.97 3.50
C VAL A 26 -9.51 9.37 3.35
N LEU A 27 -10.33 10.37 2.98
CA LEU A 27 -9.87 11.76 2.85
C LEU A 27 -9.28 12.30 4.14
N LYS A 28 -9.91 12.03 5.30
CA LYS A 28 -9.38 12.41 6.63
C LYS A 28 -8.04 11.75 6.93
N ALA A 29 -7.88 10.46 6.60
CA ALA A 29 -6.62 9.75 6.79
C ALA A 29 -5.48 10.41 5.99
N PHE A 30 -5.72 10.75 4.71
CA PHE A 30 -4.71 11.44 3.90
C PHE A 30 -4.40 12.87 4.39
N ILE A 31 -5.37 13.58 4.96
CA ILE A 31 -5.15 14.90 5.60
C ILE A 31 -4.30 14.76 6.89
N ALA A 32 -4.49 13.70 7.65
CA ALA A 32 -3.82 13.51 8.93
C ALA A 32 -2.33 13.13 8.78
N VAL A 33 -1.97 12.37 7.72
CA VAL A 33 -0.62 11.79 7.58
C VAL A 33 0.34 12.74 6.87
N PRO A 34 1.46 13.15 7.52
CA PRO A 34 2.48 14.03 6.93
C PRO A 34 3.35 13.26 5.91
N ARG A 35 2.93 13.26 4.63
CA ARG A 35 3.59 12.51 3.56
C ARG A 35 5.08 12.86 3.42
N GLU A 36 5.47 14.11 3.67
CA GLU A 36 6.85 14.59 3.66
C GLU A 36 7.76 13.92 4.70
N ALA A 37 7.20 13.34 5.76
CA ALA A 37 7.97 12.60 6.75
C ALA A 37 8.46 11.22 6.24
N PHE A 38 7.85 10.70 5.19
CA PHE A 38 8.09 9.36 4.66
C PHE A 38 8.95 9.34 3.38
N VAL A 39 9.52 10.47 3.01
CA VAL A 39 10.39 10.61 1.84
C VAL A 39 11.80 11.09 2.24
N PRO A 40 12.83 10.81 1.42
CA PRO A 40 14.16 11.37 1.63
C PRO A 40 14.15 12.90 1.63
N GLU A 41 15.08 13.52 2.38
CA GLU A 41 15.18 14.97 2.54
C GLU A 41 15.21 15.71 1.20
N GLY A 42 15.95 15.20 0.22
CA GLY A 42 16.10 15.84 -1.10
C GLY A 42 14.81 15.94 -1.92
N VAL A 43 13.77 15.18 -1.58
CA VAL A 43 12.48 15.19 -2.30
C VAL A 43 11.30 15.65 -1.44
N LYS A 44 11.53 16.07 -0.19
CA LYS A 44 10.46 16.55 0.69
C LYS A 44 9.62 17.68 0.10
N GLN A 45 10.24 18.60 -0.62
CA GLN A 45 9.52 19.74 -1.21
C GLN A 45 8.55 19.36 -2.32
N VAL A 46 8.73 18.17 -2.91
CA VAL A 46 7.85 17.61 -3.94
C VAL A 46 7.01 16.44 -3.43
N ALA A 47 6.93 16.24 -2.10
CA ALA A 47 6.20 15.12 -1.50
C ALA A 47 4.72 15.04 -1.89
N TYR A 48 4.12 16.15 -2.28
CA TYR A 48 2.69 16.30 -2.58
C TYR A 48 2.37 16.43 -4.08
N VAL A 49 3.35 16.20 -4.97
CA VAL A 49 3.08 16.11 -6.40
C VAL A 49 2.34 14.82 -6.74
N ASP A 50 1.56 14.81 -7.83
CA ASP A 50 0.81 13.61 -8.28
C ASP A 50 1.69 12.68 -9.12
N GLU A 51 2.83 12.28 -8.53
CA GLU A 51 3.83 11.40 -9.14
C GLU A 51 4.37 10.40 -8.13
N ASP A 52 4.91 9.29 -8.64
CA ASP A 52 5.65 8.32 -7.84
C ASP A 52 7.02 8.89 -7.46
N LEU A 53 7.35 8.96 -6.17
CA LEU A 53 8.61 9.49 -5.67
C LEU A 53 9.58 8.35 -5.36
N GLN A 54 10.76 8.37 -5.95
CA GLN A 54 11.78 7.39 -5.63
C GLN A 54 12.30 7.61 -4.19
N ILE A 55 12.11 6.60 -3.34
CA ILE A 55 12.54 6.61 -1.93
C ILE A 55 13.80 5.80 -1.69
N CYS A 56 14.06 4.82 -2.55
CA CYS A 56 15.28 4.01 -2.53
C CYS A 56 15.71 3.71 -3.98
N PRO A 57 16.96 4.02 -4.38
CA PRO A 57 17.45 3.65 -5.69
C PRO A 57 17.68 2.14 -5.80
N ALA A 58 17.71 1.62 -7.03
CA ALA A 58 18.14 0.24 -7.26
C ALA A 58 19.59 0.07 -6.80
N LYS A 59 19.86 -0.98 -6.01
CA LYS A 59 21.19 -1.26 -5.46
C LYS A 59 21.34 -2.75 -5.18
N ASP A 60 22.52 -3.30 -5.49
CA ASP A 60 22.90 -4.69 -5.16
C ASP A 60 21.86 -5.73 -5.62
N GLY A 61 21.31 -5.56 -6.84
CA GLY A 61 20.30 -6.44 -7.41
C GLY A 61 18.87 -6.22 -6.88
N ARG A 62 18.69 -5.36 -5.89
CA ARG A 62 17.36 -4.95 -5.40
C ARG A 62 16.78 -3.85 -6.31
N PRO A 63 15.50 -3.93 -6.69
CA PRO A 63 14.88 -2.89 -7.51
C PRO A 63 14.68 -1.59 -6.72
N ALA A 64 14.58 -0.48 -7.47
CA ALA A 64 14.22 0.80 -6.86
C ALA A 64 12.84 0.73 -6.21
N ARG A 65 12.67 1.43 -5.09
CA ARG A 65 11.39 1.52 -4.37
C ARG A 65 10.85 2.95 -4.43
N TYR A 66 9.54 3.04 -4.40
CA TYR A 66 8.83 4.30 -4.61
C TYR A 66 7.75 4.51 -3.55
N LEU A 67 7.58 5.76 -3.14
CA LEU A 67 6.35 6.23 -2.53
C LEU A 67 5.38 6.53 -3.67
N LEU A 68 4.33 5.72 -3.79
CA LEU A 68 3.38 5.79 -4.90
C LEU A 68 2.53 7.06 -4.82
N LYS A 69 2.09 7.58 -5.95
CA LYS A 69 1.16 8.70 -6.01
C LYS A 69 -0.13 8.41 -5.25
N ALA A 70 -0.72 9.43 -4.65
CA ALA A 70 -1.78 9.28 -3.65
C ALA A 70 -3.13 8.84 -4.24
N SER A 71 -3.46 9.31 -5.44
CA SER A 71 -4.79 9.13 -6.03
C SER A 71 -5.20 7.65 -6.23
N PRO A 72 -4.41 6.77 -6.90
CA PRO A 72 -4.80 5.37 -7.03
C PRO A 72 -4.86 4.64 -5.68
N ILE A 73 -3.97 4.96 -4.73
CA ILE A 73 -3.98 4.37 -3.39
C ILE A 73 -5.28 4.73 -2.66
N ALA A 74 -5.68 6.00 -2.67
CA ALA A 74 -6.91 6.46 -2.04
C ALA A 74 -8.16 5.78 -2.66
N LYS A 75 -8.21 5.63 -3.99
CA LYS A 75 -9.28 4.89 -4.67
C LYS A 75 -9.32 3.42 -4.28
N MET A 76 -8.16 2.76 -4.16
CA MET A 76 -8.08 1.38 -3.70
C MET A 76 -8.59 1.25 -2.25
N LEU A 77 -8.17 2.13 -1.34
CA LEU A 77 -8.62 2.13 0.04
C LEU A 77 -10.13 2.33 0.18
N GLN A 78 -10.71 3.21 -0.65
CA GLN A 78 -12.18 3.40 -0.69
C GLN A 78 -12.93 2.13 -1.11
N LEU A 79 -12.40 1.35 -2.07
CA LEU A 79 -13.03 0.12 -2.54
C LEU A 79 -13.12 -0.98 -1.49
N VAL A 80 -12.12 -1.08 -0.61
CA VAL A 80 -12.09 -2.12 0.43
C VAL A 80 -12.80 -1.73 1.72
N ALA A 81 -13.25 -0.48 1.85
CA ALA A 81 -14.09 -0.01 2.96
C ALA A 81 -13.61 -0.50 4.34
N ILE A 82 -12.37 -0.15 4.68
CA ILE A 82 -11.71 -0.56 5.94
C ILE A 82 -12.43 0.07 7.14
N THR A 83 -12.57 -0.70 8.21
CA THR A 83 -13.20 -0.30 9.47
C THR A 83 -12.24 -0.42 10.65
N LYS A 84 -12.61 0.15 11.80
CA LYS A 84 -11.80 0.08 13.03
C LYS A 84 -11.74 -1.29 13.68
N ASP A 85 -12.53 -2.23 13.21
CA ASP A 85 -12.51 -3.63 13.67
C ASP A 85 -11.57 -4.49 12.81
N ASP A 86 -11.10 -3.98 11.67
CA ASP A 86 -10.27 -4.75 10.73
C ASP A 86 -8.81 -4.86 11.19
N LEU A 87 -8.26 -6.08 11.06
CA LEU A 87 -6.82 -6.36 11.02
C LEU A 87 -6.35 -6.31 9.56
N VAL A 88 -5.41 -5.42 9.28
CA VAL A 88 -4.91 -5.20 7.91
C VAL A 88 -3.48 -5.68 7.76
N LEU A 89 -3.20 -6.47 6.70
CA LEU A 89 -1.86 -6.71 6.20
C LEU A 89 -1.58 -5.76 5.03
N GLU A 90 -0.59 -4.90 5.17
CA GLU A 90 -0.01 -4.17 4.05
C GLU A 90 1.19 -4.95 3.50
N VAL A 91 1.16 -5.28 2.21
CA VAL A 91 2.26 -5.94 1.49
C VAL A 91 3.04 -4.92 0.69
N GLY A 92 4.30 -4.67 1.07
CA GLY A 92 5.16 -3.65 0.47
C GLY A 92 5.11 -2.33 1.21
N GLY A 93 5.31 -2.32 2.52
CA GLY A 93 5.18 -1.17 3.41
C GLY A 93 6.13 -0.01 3.11
N ALA A 94 7.27 -0.30 2.46
CA ALA A 94 8.28 0.68 2.07
C ALA A 94 8.71 1.57 3.26
N THR A 95 8.51 2.90 3.19
CA THR A 95 8.83 3.83 4.28
C THR A 95 7.69 4.04 5.29
N GLY A 96 6.56 3.31 5.16
CA GLY A 96 5.46 3.33 6.13
C GLY A 96 4.36 4.37 5.88
N TYR A 97 4.38 5.10 4.77
CA TYR A 97 3.35 6.11 4.51
C TYR A 97 1.94 5.52 4.40
N VAL A 98 1.78 4.46 3.61
CA VAL A 98 0.47 3.82 3.44
C VAL A 98 0.08 3.08 4.72
N SER A 99 1.04 2.50 5.47
CA SER A 99 0.81 1.96 6.82
C SER A 99 0.19 3.02 7.74
N ALA A 100 0.74 4.26 7.75
CA ALA A 100 0.22 5.37 8.53
C ALA A 100 -1.20 5.77 8.09
N VAL A 101 -1.49 5.79 6.78
CA VAL A 101 -2.86 6.03 6.28
C VAL A 101 -3.81 4.92 6.72
N LEU A 102 -3.39 3.65 6.60
CA LEU A 102 -4.16 2.48 7.03
C LEU A 102 -4.46 2.51 8.53
N SER A 103 -3.54 2.98 9.37
CA SER A 103 -3.71 3.06 10.83
C SER A 103 -4.86 4.00 11.23
N HIS A 104 -5.14 5.03 10.43
CA HIS A 104 -6.29 5.89 10.62
C HIS A 104 -7.62 5.22 10.25
N LEU A 105 -7.60 4.16 9.46
CA LEU A 105 -8.79 3.45 8.97
C LEU A 105 -9.06 2.16 9.74
N ALA A 106 -8.02 1.40 10.04
CA ALA A 106 -8.05 0.07 10.65
C ALA A 106 -7.92 0.09 12.17
N GLY A 107 -8.21 -1.02 12.81
CA GLY A 107 -7.90 -1.29 14.22
C GLY A 107 -6.42 -1.56 14.43
N SER A 108 -5.84 -2.42 13.60
CA SER A 108 -4.42 -2.77 13.62
C SER A 108 -3.88 -2.99 12.20
N VAL A 109 -2.59 -2.69 12.02
CA VAL A 109 -1.90 -2.83 10.74
C VAL A 109 -0.61 -3.62 10.92
N VAL A 110 -0.43 -4.64 10.09
CA VAL A 110 0.85 -5.34 9.91
C VAL A 110 1.45 -4.85 8.61
N SER A 111 2.59 -4.17 8.68
CA SER A 111 3.30 -3.64 7.52
C SER A 111 4.45 -4.56 7.15
N LEU A 112 4.28 -5.35 6.09
CA LEU A 112 5.27 -6.30 5.59
C LEU A 112 6.16 -5.64 4.54
N GLU A 113 7.48 -5.69 4.75
CA GLU A 113 8.48 -5.19 3.82
C GLU A 113 9.60 -6.22 3.64
N SER A 114 10.14 -6.35 2.43
CA SER A 114 11.24 -7.27 2.13
C SER A 114 12.62 -6.67 2.35
N ASP A 115 12.73 -5.36 2.38
CA ASP A 115 13.98 -4.64 2.61
C ASP A 115 14.09 -4.25 4.09
N GLU A 116 15.08 -4.82 4.80
CA GLU A 116 15.29 -4.58 6.23
C GLU A 116 15.58 -3.10 6.56
N GLU A 117 16.33 -2.40 5.69
CA GLU A 117 16.67 -0.98 5.91
C GLU A 117 15.42 -0.11 5.78
N LEU A 118 14.54 -0.39 4.80
CA LEU A 118 13.27 0.30 4.65
C LEU A 118 12.32 0.01 5.81
N SER A 119 12.22 -1.25 6.24
CA SER A 119 11.38 -1.65 7.37
C SER A 119 11.83 -0.97 8.67
N ALA A 120 13.14 -0.94 8.95
CA ALA A 120 13.69 -0.26 10.13
C ALA A 120 13.39 1.24 10.10
N LYS A 121 13.60 1.90 8.96
CA LYS A 121 13.29 3.32 8.78
C LYS A 121 11.80 3.63 8.91
N ALA A 122 10.93 2.74 8.38
CA ALA A 122 9.49 2.85 8.55
C ALA A 122 9.11 2.78 10.04
N SER A 123 9.64 1.79 10.77
CA SER A 123 9.41 1.61 12.21
C SER A 123 9.79 2.86 13.01
N GLU A 124 10.99 3.41 12.76
CA GLU A 124 11.48 4.63 13.41
C GLU A 124 10.58 5.83 13.12
N THR A 125 10.23 6.04 11.84
CA THR A 125 9.38 7.15 11.42
C THR A 125 7.98 7.05 12.04
N LEU A 126 7.36 5.86 11.98
CA LEU A 126 6.03 5.62 12.53
C LEU A 126 6.01 5.82 14.05
N ALA A 127 7.00 5.30 14.77
CA ALA A 127 7.12 5.50 16.21
C ALA A 127 7.30 6.98 16.58
N SER A 128 8.14 7.73 15.84
CA SER A 128 8.37 9.16 16.07
C SER A 128 7.12 10.01 15.87
N LEU A 129 6.20 9.56 15.02
CA LEU A 129 4.91 10.21 14.73
C LEU A 129 3.76 9.71 15.63
N GLY A 130 4.01 8.76 16.53
CA GLY A 130 3.03 8.27 17.50
C GLY A 130 2.03 7.25 16.95
N TYR A 131 2.37 6.52 15.87
CA TYR A 131 1.53 5.42 15.37
C TYR A 131 1.79 4.15 16.19
N ASP A 132 0.87 3.80 17.08
CA ASP A 132 0.98 2.69 18.05
C ASP A 132 0.23 1.43 17.65
N ASN A 133 -0.62 1.49 16.62
CA ASN A 133 -1.39 0.36 16.09
C ASN A 133 -0.79 -0.25 14.80
N ILE A 134 0.51 -0.02 14.55
CA ILE A 134 1.23 -0.57 13.39
C ILE A 134 2.40 -1.43 13.89
N VAL A 135 2.52 -2.63 13.33
CA VAL A 135 3.68 -3.50 13.52
C VAL A 135 4.38 -3.67 12.17
N THR A 136 5.67 -3.31 12.11
CA THR A 136 6.50 -3.55 10.93
C THR A 136 7.14 -4.93 11.01
N VAL A 137 7.10 -5.68 9.93
CA VAL A 137 7.70 -7.02 9.83
C VAL A 137 8.53 -7.14 8.55
N VAL A 138 9.63 -7.89 8.61
CA VAL A 138 10.47 -8.19 7.45
C VAL A 138 10.16 -9.59 6.95
N GLY A 139 9.96 -9.74 5.64
CA GLY A 139 9.68 -11.04 5.04
C GLY A 139 9.46 -10.98 3.53
N GLU A 140 9.29 -12.15 2.92
CA GLU A 140 9.00 -12.28 1.50
C GLU A 140 7.57 -11.78 1.22
N LEU A 141 7.44 -10.80 0.33
CA LEU A 141 6.15 -10.12 0.09
C LEU A 141 5.10 -11.08 -0.50
N ASP A 142 5.51 -12.00 -1.38
CA ASP A 142 4.64 -12.99 -2.01
C ASP A 142 4.15 -14.10 -1.05
N LYS A 143 4.80 -14.25 0.10
CA LYS A 143 4.41 -15.20 1.16
C LYS A 143 3.45 -14.60 2.18
N GLY A 144 3.39 -13.25 2.26
CA GLY A 144 2.62 -12.59 3.30
C GLY A 144 3.21 -12.79 4.70
N HIS A 145 2.36 -12.73 5.72
CA HIS A 145 2.78 -12.91 7.12
C HIS A 145 1.79 -13.79 7.89
N ALA A 146 1.91 -15.10 7.73
CA ALA A 146 0.97 -16.07 8.27
C ALA A 146 0.92 -16.12 9.81
N ALA A 147 1.95 -15.61 10.51
CA ALA A 147 2.00 -15.64 11.97
C ALA A 147 0.89 -14.81 12.65
N GLN A 148 0.33 -13.84 11.96
CA GLN A 148 -0.75 -12.97 12.45
C GLN A 148 -2.06 -13.12 11.66
N ALA A 149 -2.10 -14.06 10.69
CA ALA A 149 -3.33 -14.39 9.97
C ALA A 149 -4.38 -15.00 10.92
N PRO A 150 -5.70 -14.91 10.59
CA PRO A 150 -6.25 -14.38 9.36
C PRO A 150 -6.44 -12.85 9.37
N TYR A 151 -6.39 -12.25 8.17
CA TYR A 151 -6.57 -10.80 7.96
C TYR A 151 -7.95 -10.48 7.38
N ASP A 152 -8.57 -9.41 7.87
CA ASP A 152 -9.81 -8.88 7.30
C ASP A 152 -9.55 -8.17 5.96
N VAL A 153 -8.38 -7.51 5.87
CA VAL A 153 -7.94 -6.86 4.64
C VAL A 153 -6.47 -7.17 4.36
N ILE A 154 -6.16 -7.47 3.10
CA ILE A 154 -4.79 -7.47 2.59
C ILE A 154 -4.68 -6.39 1.52
N PHE A 155 -3.84 -5.40 1.78
CA PHE A 155 -3.59 -4.29 0.86
C PHE A 155 -2.21 -4.46 0.20
N VAL A 156 -2.18 -4.70 -1.11
CA VAL A 156 -0.93 -4.83 -1.87
C VAL A 156 -0.53 -3.47 -2.40
N ASN A 157 0.53 -2.90 -1.82
CA ASN A 157 0.98 -1.53 -2.07
C ASN A 157 1.95 -1.45 -3.26
N GLY A 158 1.46 -1.85 -4.43
CA GLY A 158 2.17 -1.85 -5.70
C GLY A 158 1.51 -2.74 -6.74
N ALA A 159 2.15 -2.89 -7.91
CA ALA A 159 1.66 -3.79 -8.95
C ALA A 159 2.30 -5.17 -8.83
N VAL A 160 1.50 -6.20 -9.08
CA VAL A 160 1.92 -7.61 -9.09
C VAL A 160 1.49 -8.26 -10.40
N GLU A 161 2.24 -9.25 -10.88
CA GLU A 161 1.86 -9.97 -12.09
C GLU A 161 0.62 -10.84 -11.85
N GLU A 162 0.60 -11.51 -10.70
CA GLU A 162 -0.55 -12.25 -10.17
C GLU A 162 -0.54 -12.22 -8.65
N VAL A 163 -1.69 -12.47 -8.04
CA VAL A 163 -1.80 -12.59 -6.57
C VAL A 163 -1.57 -14.04 -6.18
N PRO A 164 -0.52 -14.33 -5.38
CA PRO A 164 -0.23 -15.69 -4.92
C PRO A 164 -1.34 -16.26 -4.04
N SER A 165 -1.58 -17.58 -4.12
CA SER A 165 -2.51 -18.28 -3.22
C SER A 165 -2.14 -18.11 -1.75
N ALA A 166 -0.84 -18.03 -1.44
CA ALA A 166 -0.34 -17.80 -0.09
C ALA A 166 -0.90 -16.53 0.57
N LEU A 167 -1.15 -15.46 -0.19
CA LEU A 167 -1.80 -14.26 0.32
C LEU A 167 -3.31 -14.47 0.48
N LEU A 168 -3.96 -15.12 -0.49
CA LEU A 168 -5.39 -15.40 -0.45
C LEU A 168 -5.75 -16.33 0.72
N ASP A 169 -4.89 -17.29 1.02
CA ASP A 169 -5.09 -18.25 2.12
C ASP A 169 -5.01 -17.58 3.51
N GLN A 170 -4.41 -16.41 3.62
CA GLN A 170 -4.32 -15.62 4.85
C GLN A 170 -5.53 -14.69 5.06
N LEU A 171 -6.52 -14.65 4.15
CA LEU A 171 -7.74 -13.88 4.37
C LEU A 171 -8.66 -14.57 5.39
N ALA A 172 -9.28 -13.77 6.24
CA ALA A 172 -10.41 -14.18 7.06
C ALA A 172 -11.62 -14.56 6.18
N ASP A 173 -12.58 -15.29 6.75
CA ASP A 173 -13.87 -15.46 6.08
C ASP A 173 -14.58 -14.11 5.98
N GLY A 174 -15.06 -13.76 4.78
CA GLY A 174 -15.54 -12.40 4.46
C GLY A 174 -14.42 -11.39 4.20
N GLY A 175 -13.16 -11.75 4.38
CA GLY A 175 -11.99 -10.90 4.15
C GLY A 175 -11.79 -10.55 2.67
N ARG A 176 -11.02 -9.48 2.43
CA ARG A 176 -10.80 -8.96 1.08
C ARG A 176 -9.34 -8.56 0.85
N LEU A 177 -8.81 -8.93 -0.31
CA LEU A 177 -7.50 -8.50 -0.79
C LEU A 177 -7.68 -7.55 -1.97
N ILE A 178 -6.91 -6.47 -2.00
CA ILE A 178 -6.86 -5.54 -3.13
C ILE A 178 -5.45 -5.42 -3.67
N ALA A 179 -5.32 -5.52 -4.99
CA ALA A 179 -4.05 -5.41 -5.69
C ALA A 179 -4.23 -4.77 -7.07
N VAL A 180 -3.16 -4.18 -7.59
CA VAL A 180 -3.05 -3.86 -9.02
C VAL A 180 -2.43 -5.06 -9.72
N VAL A 181 -3.19 -5.73 -10.56
CA VAL A 181 -2.78 -6.95 -11.28
C VAL A 181 -2.39 -6.61 -12.71
N GLY A 182 -1.22 -7.05 -13.12
CA GLY A 182 -0.58 -6.69 -14.38
C GLY A 182 0.34 -5.48 -14.26
N TYR A 183 0.92 -5.06 -15.38
CA TYR A 183 1.86 -3.95 -15.44
C TYR A 183 1.46 -2.94 -16.52
N GLY A 184 1.90 -1.69 -16.32
CA GLY A 184 1.63 -0.59 -17.23
C GLY A 184 0.15 -0.19 -17.30
N ASN A 185 -0.26 0.41 -18.42
CA ASN A 185 -1.60 1.00 -18.57
C ASN A 185 -2.74 -0.03 -18.68
N ALA A 186 -2.43 -1.30 -18.93
CA ALA A 186 -3.41 -2.39 -18.99
C ALA A 186 -3.68 -3.02 -17.63
N ALA A 187 -2.88 -2.68 -16.61
CA ALA A 187 -3.04 -3.22 -15.27
C ALA A 187 -4.35 -2.75 -14.63
N LYS A 188 -4.96 -3.63 -13.85
CA LYS A 188 -6.28 -3.41 -13.26
C LYS A 188 -6.24 -3.58 -11.74
N VAL A 189 -6.90 -2.67 -11.05
CA VAL A 189 -7.25 -2.87 -9.63
C VAL A 189 -8.25 -4.00 -9.56
N THR A 190 -7.91 -5.04 -8.79
CA THR A 190 -8.72 -6.22 -8.58
C THR A 190 -8.94 -6.44 -7.09
N VAL A 191 -10.19 -6.67 -6.70
CA VAL A 191 -10.58 -7.04 -5.33
C VAL A 191 -10.91 -8.51 -5.31
N TYR A 192 -10.21 -9.26 -4.45
CA TYR A 192 -10.49 -10.66 -4.13
C TYR A 192 -11.27 -10.70 -2.82
N ARG A 193 -12.28 -11.57 -2.74
CA ARG A 193 -13.07 -11.79 -1.52
C ARG A 193 -13.10 -13.26 -1.18
N ARG A 194 -12.87 -13.59 0.08
CA ARG A 194 -13.08 -14.93 0.60
C ARG A 194 -14.54 -15.10 1.04
N ASP A 195 -15.15 -16.21 0.65
CA ASP A 195 -16.47 -16.66 1.13
C ASP A 195 -16.36 -18.16 1.42
N GLY A 196 -16.21 -18.48 2.69
CA GLY A 196 -15.88 -19.82 3.14
C GLY A 196 -14.58 -20.34 2.51
N LYS A 197 -14.69 -21.37 1.66
CA LYS A 197 -13.55 -21.95 0.92
C LYS A 197 -13.35 -21.33 -0.45
N GLY A 198 -14.26 -20.48 -0.91
CA GLY A 198 -14.24 -19.88 -2.24
C GLY A 198 -13.50 -18.53 -2.23
N ILE A 199 -12.85 -18.21 -3.35
CA ILE A 199 -12.32 -16.89 -3.64
C ILE A 199 -12.99 -16.37 -4.91
N SER A 200 -13.62 -15.21 -4.82
CA SER A 200 -14.11 -14.47 -5.98
C SER A 200 -13.18 -13.30 -6.27
N ALA A 201 -13.10 -12.90 -7.54
CA ALA A 201 -12.29 -11.76 -7.98
C ALA A 201 -13.13 -10.82 -8.85
N ALA A 202 -13.07 -9.53 -8.59
CA ALA A 202 -13.74 -8.49 -9.37
C ALA A 202 -12.76 -7.38 -9.73
N THR A 203 -12.63 -7.09 -11.02
CA THR A 203 -11.84 -5.95 -11.49
C THR A 203 -12.64 -4.66 -11.40
N SER A 204 -11.97 -3.55 -11.07
CA SER A 204 -12.59 -2.23 -10.93
C SER A 204 -12.10 -1.26 -11.99
N PHE A 205 -11.00 -0.57 -11.76
CA PHE A 205 -10.47 0.45 -12.67
C PHE A 205 -9.02 0.16 -13.07
N ASN A 206 -8.55 0.81 -14.14
CA ASN A 206 -7.16 0.69 -14.56
C ASN A 206 -6.27 1.59 -13.70
N ALA A 207 -5.16 1.03 -13.21
CA ALA A 207 -4.14 1.77 -12.50
C ALA A 207 -2.75 1.25 -12.85
N SER A 208 -1.81 2.16 -13.08
CA SER A 208 -0.40 1.81 -13.30
C SER A 208 0.37 2.17 -12.03
N LEU A 209 0.82 1.16 -11.30
CA LEU A 209 1.69 1.30 -10.14
C LEU A 209 3.05 0.68 -10.43
N LYS A 210 4.06 1.07 -9.64
CA LYS A 210 5.39 0.45 -9.71
C LYS A 210 5.31 -1.01 -9.24
N PRO A 211 6.02 -1.94 -9.91
CA PRO A 211 6.05 -3.34 -9.53
C PRO A 211 6.62 -3.55 -8.12
N LEU A 212 6.02 -4.47 -7.38
CA LEU A 212 6.62 -4.98 -6.14
C LEU A 212 7.65 -6.08 -6.43
N PRO A 213 8.74 -6.16 -5.66
CA PRO A 213 9.68 -7.27 -5.75
C PRO A 213 9.03 -8.60 -5.33
N GLY A 214 9.51 -9.72 -5.88
CA GLY A 214 9.06 -11.07 -5.50
C GLY A 214 7.83 -11.59 -6.26
N PHE A 215 7.13 -10.75 -7.05
CA PHE A 215 5.89 -11.14 -7.75
C PHE A 215 6.04 -11.41 -9.25
N ALA A 216 7.26 -11.35 -9.77
CA ALA A 216 7.48 -11.69 -11.17
C ALA A 216 7.42 -13.20 -11.35
N LYS A 217 6.66 -13.69 -12.36
CA LYS A 217 6.69 -15.09 -12.76
C LYS A 217 8.07 -15.47 -13.28
N ALA A 218 8.55 -16.64 -12.92
CA ALA A 218 9.69 -17.22 -13.59
C ALA A 218 9.35 -17.33 -15.10
N LYS A 219 10.18 -16.75 -15.96
CA LYS A 219 9.98 -16.90 -17.41
C LYS A 219 10.20 -18.38 -17.75
N GLU A 220 9.14 -19.11 -18.04
CA GLU A 220 9.24 -20.42 -18.65
C GLU A 220 9.76 -20.23 -20.07
N PHE A 221 10.95 -20.74 -20.34
CA PHE A 221 11.45 -20.85 -21.70
C PHE A 221 10.66 -21.98 -22.37
N VAL A 222 9.68 -21.64 -23.21
CA VAL A 222 9.06 -22.59 -24.13
C VAL A 222 10.01 -22.71 -25.33
N PHE A 223 10.64 -23.88 -25.49
CA PHE A 223 11.45 -24.22 -26.64
C PHE A 223 10.54 -24.66 -27.80
#